data_1f2d5a806c18ab2f93ff76766b35219d
#
_entry.id   1f2d5a806c18ab2f93ff76766b35219d
#
_cell.length_a   1.000
_cell.length_b   1.000
_cell.length_c   1.000
_cell.angle_alpha   90.00
_cell.angle_beta   90.00
_cell.angle_gamma   90.00
#
_symmetry.space_group_name_H-M   'P 1'
#
loop_
_entity.id
_entity.type
_entity.pdbx_description
1 polymer ?
#
loop_
_entity_poly.entity_id
_entity_poly.type
_entity_poly.pdbx_seq_one_letter_code
_entity_poly.pdbx_strand_id
1 'polypeptide(L)'
;GSIVGGGLKDLRIASIKAVDEAGVSGYRLSGIPSNLDDQEFSRIINEITPKLEEEKLRYLPAALSFDQMIGAVLAGVDLIDSNLAAKKAANGIALVNQGATVLHLDRQHFNFDSQVLDRQCACATCRAGYSRALLHSLITNHSFYGEQLLLQHNLFTLNKLMGGLRQAIKNHQTKKFVQELLQNQ
;
A
#
# COMPACT_ATOMS: atom_id res chain seq x y z
N GLY A 1 9.68 -20.40 -2.16
CA GLY A 1 8.58 -21.30 -1.76
C GLY A 1 7.35 -20.55 -1.30
N SER A 2 6.19 -21.17 -1.36
CA SER A 2 4.93 -20.56 -0.92
C SER A 2 4.55 -20.99 0.49
N ILE A 3 4.42 -20.03 1.39
CA ILE A 3 3.91 -20.24 2.74
C ILE A 3 2.39 -20.09 2.69
N VAL A 4 1.67 -21.15 3.05
CA VAL A 4 0.20 -21.24 3.04
C VAL A 4 -0.33 -21.69 4.41
N GLY A 5 -1.64 -21.60 4.64
CA GLY A 5 -2.27 -22.04 5.90
C GLY A 5 -3.46 -21.19 6.34
N GLY A 6 -3.96 -20.30 5.47
CA GLY A 6 -5.11 -19.44 5.77
C GLY A 6 -4.84 -18.55 6.99
N GLY A 7 -5.80 -18.47 7.92
CA GLY A 7 -5.67 -17.80 9.21
C GLY A 7 -5.10 -18.68 10.33
N LEU A 8 -4.70 -19.93 10.04
CA LEU A 8 -4.32 -20.92 11.04
C LEU A 8 -2.79 -20.95 11.25
N LYS A 9 -2.35 -20.54 12.43
CA LYS A 9 -0.94 -20.44 12.82
C LYS A 9 -0.17 -21.74 12.63
N ASP A 10 -0.72 -22.85 13.13
CA ASP A 10 -0.01 -24.14 13.11
C ASP A 10 0.22 -24.65 11.69
N LEU A 11 -0.76 -24.45 10.79
CA LEU A 11 -0.61 -24.81 9.38
C LEU A 11 0.46 -23.95 8.69
N ARG A 12 0.54 -22.65 9.01
CA ARG A 12 1.59 -21.76 8.48
C ARG A 12 2.97 -22.16 8.99
N ILE A 13 3.09 -22.53 10.27
CA ILE A 13 4.36 -23.02 10.84
C ILE A 13 4.79 -24.33 10.15
N ALA A 14 3.86 -25.25 9.96
CA ALA A 14 4.14 -26.49 9.23
C ALA A 14 4.57 -26.21 7.76
N SER A 15 3.90 -25.25 7.12
CA SER A 15 4.27 -24.83 5.75
C SER A 15 5.65 -24.18 5.69
N ILE A 16 6.04 -23.36 6.67
CA ILE A 16 7.37 -22.76 6.76
C ILE A 16 8.43 -23.88 6.83
N LYS A 17 8.25 -24.83 7.76
CA LYS A 17 9.18 -25.95 7.93
C LYS A 17 9.37 -26.74 6.64
N ALA A 18 8.28 -27.10 5.95
CA ALA A 18 8.35 -27.87 4.71
C ALA A 18 9.05 -27.08 3.58
N VAL A 19 8.85 -25.75 3.52
CA VAL A 19 9.47 -24.88 2.53
C VAL A 19 10.97 -24.71 2.81
N ASP A 20 11.36 -24.59 4.08
CA ASP A 20 12.78 -24.50 4.49
C ASP A 20 13.53 -25.80 4.20
N GLU A 21 12.94 -26.97 4.51
CA GLU A 21 13.50 -28.29 4.17
C GLU A 21 13.73 -28.48 2.68
N ALA A 22 12.90 -27.80 1.82
CA ALA A 22 13.06 -27.81 0.37
C ALA A 22 14.21 -26.90 -0.14
N GLY A 23 14.87 -26.13 0.72
CA GLY A 23 16.04 -25.32 0.40
C GLY A 23 15.75 -24.14 -0.54
N VAL A 24 14.61 -23.47 -0.40
CA VAL A 24 14.20 -22.35 -1.25
C VAL A 24 15.04 -21.09 -1.01
N SER A 25 15.15 -20.23 -2.03
CA SER A 25 15.87 -18.95 -1.98
C SER A 25 15.01 -17.76 -1.51
N GLY A 26 13.71 -17.95 -1.25
CA GLY A 26 12.81 -16.90 -0.80
C GLY A 26 11.40 -17.41 -0.52
N TYR A 27 10.60 -16.58 0.14
CA TYR A 27 9.27 -16.92 0.62
C TYR A 27 8.21 -16.08 -0.07
N ARG A 28 7.16 -16.72 -0.52
CA ARG A 28 5.92 -16.08 -0.95
C ARG A 28 4.84 -16.29 0.13
N LEU A 29 4.41 -15.23 0.79
CA LEU A 29 3.39 -15.28 1.83
C LEU A 29 1.99 -15.35 1.19
N SER A 30 1.53 -16.56 0.94
CA SER A 30 0.29 -16.83 0.17
C SER A 30 -0.87 -17.27 1.06
N GLY A 31 -2.07 -17.34 0.46
CA GLY A 31 -3.27 -17.86 1.13
C GLY A 31 -3.69 -17.05 2.36
N ILE A 32 -3.38 -15.74 2.38
CA ILE A 32 -3.94 -14.83 3.37
C ILE A 32 -5.37 -14.51 2.93
N PRO A 33 -6.40 -14.72 3.76
CA PRO A 33 -7.77 -14.39 3.41
C PRO A 33 -7.91 -12.91 3.07
N SER A 34 -8.67 -12.59 2.03
CA SER A 34 -8.82 -11.21 1.54
C SER A 34 -9.82 -10.35 2.34
N ASN A 35 -10.57 -10.98 3.23
CA ASN A 35 -11.61 -10.35 4.05
C ASN A 35 -11.19 -10.10 5.50
N LEU A 36 -9.91 -10.22 5.80
CA LEU A 36 -9.39 -9.94 7.14
C LEU A 36 -9.42 -8.44 7.43
N ASP A 37 -9.75 -8.09 8.67
CA ASP A 37 -9.49 -6.77 9.19
C ASP A 37 -7.98 -6.53 9.40
N ASP A 38 -7.59 -5.28 9.69
CA ASP A 38 -6.19 -4.90 9.83
C ASP A 38 -5.51 -5.55 11.04
N GLN A 39 -6.28 -5.89 12.10
CA GLN A 39 -5.76 -6.56 13.30
C GLN A 39 -5.44 -8.02 13.01
N GLU A 40 -6.37 -8.75 12.39
CA GLU A 40 -6.18 -10.15 12.01
C GLU A 40 -5.05 -10.30 10.98
N PHE A 41 -5.01 -9.41 9.98
CA PHE A 41 -3.90 -9.38 9.01
C PHE A 41 -2.56 -9.19 9.72
N SER A 42 -2.45 -8.17 10.58
CA SER A 42 -1.22 -7.87 11.33
C SER A 42 -0.81 -9.03 12.24
N ARG A 43 -1.77 -9.69 12.89
CA ARG A 43 -1.51 -10.89 13.69
C ARG A 43 -0.85 -11.99 12.88
N ILE A 44 -1.42 -12.32 11.70
CA ILE A 44 -0.89 -13.38 10.85
C ILE A 44 0.54 -13.04 10.39
N ILE A 45 0.77 -11.82 9.90
CA ILE A 45 2.09 -11.41 9.41
C ILE A 45 3.12 -11.43 10.55
N ASN A 46 2.81 -10.86 11.71
CA ASN A 46 3.71 -10.83 12.87
C ASN A 46 3.99 -12.21 13.49
N GLU A 47 3.09 -13.18 13.29
CA GLU A 47 3.32 -14.56 13.75
C GLU A 47 4.28 -15.36 12.85
N ILE A 48 4.34 -15.03 11.55
CA ILE A 48 5.10 -15.82 10.57
C ILE A 48 6.45 -15.19 10.22
N THR A 49 6.53 -13.87 10.02
CA THR A 49 7.75 -13.22 9.54
C THR A 49 8.97 -13.44 10.44
N PRO A 50 8.87 -13.44 11.80
CA PRO A 50 10.03 -13.73 12.66
C PRO A 50 10.56 -15.16 12.59
N LYS A 51 9.81 -16.06 11.92
CA LYS A 51 10.20 -17.48 11.75
C LYS A 51 10.88 -17.74 10.41
N LEU A 52 10.90 -16.76 9.54
CA LEU A 52 11.53 -16.84 8.22
C LEU A 52 12.99 -16.41 8.32
N GLU A 53 13.85 -17.05 7.55
CA GLU A 53 15.26 -16.66 7.48
C GLU A 53 15.40 -15.22 6.99
N GLU A 54 16.19 -14.42 7.70
CA GLU A 54 16.31 -12.97 7.48
C GLU A 54 16.94 -12.64 6.12
N GLU A 55 17.88 -13.48 5.67
CA GLU A 55 18.61 -13.31 4.40
C GLU A 55 17.77 -13.64 3.16
N LYS A 56 16.59 -14.27 3.34
CA LYS A 56 15.73 -14.69 2.24
C LYS A 56 14.62 -13.67 1.97
N LEU A 57 14.36 -13.40 0.70
CA LEU A 57 13.29 -12.49 0.27
C LEU A 57 11.91 -12.93 0.76
N ARG A 58 11.16 -12.01 1.38
CA ARG A 58 9.80 -12.19 1.87
C ARG A 58 8.84 -11.40 1.00
N TYR A 59 8.16 -12.09 0.10
CA TYR A 59 7.25 -11.51 -0.87
C TYR A 59 5.78 -11.71 -0.46
N LEU A 60 5.02 -10.63 -0.40
CA LEU A 60 3.60 -10.61 -0.07
C LEU A 60 2.75 -10.15 -1.25
N PRO A 61 2.15 -11.09 -2.03
CA PRO A 61 1.19 -10.77 -3.09
C PRO A 61 -0.21 -10.67 -2.49
N ALA A 62 -0.63 -9.50 -2.05
CA ALA A 62 -1.95 -9.30 -1.46
C ALA A 62 -2.53 -7.92 -1.80
N ALA A 63 -3.86 -7.87 -1.96
CA ALA A 63 -4.59 -6.62 -2.05
C ALA A 63 -4.68 -6.00 -0.64
N LEU A 64 -3.79 -5.07 -0.35
CA LEU A 64 -3.62 -4.48 0.98
C LEU A 64 -4.32 -3.13 1.08
N SER A 65 -4.79 -2.79 2.29
CA SER A 65 -5.06 -1.43 2.71
C SER A 65 -3.75 -0.65 2.87
N PHE A 66 -3.83 0.66 3.05
CA PHE A 66 -2.65 1.48 3.37
C PHE A 66 -1.98 1.02 4.68
N ASP A 67 -2.77 0.80 5.74
CA ASP A 67 -2.29 0.39 7.06
C ASP A 67 -1.68 -1.02 7.02
N GLN A 68 -2.28 -1.95 6.28
CA GLN A 68 -1.73 -3.28 6.06
C GLN A 68 -0.37 -3.23 5.32
N MET A 69 -0.21 -2.32 4.34
CA MET A 69 1.09 -2.15 3.67
C MET A 69 2.17 -1.67 4.64
N ILE A 70 1.86 -0.67 5.47
CA ILE A 70 2.79 -0.18 6.51
C ILE A 70 3.11 -1.30 7.51
N GLY A 71 2.08 -1.99 8.01
CA GLY A 71 2.23 -3.10 8.94
C GLY A 71 3.11 -4.23 8.39
N ALA A 72 2.93 -4.59 7.11
CA ALA A 72 3.74 -5.60 6.45
C ALA A 72 5.23 -5.20 6.37
N VAL A 73 5.53 -3.94 6.01
CA VAL A 73 6.91 -3.42 5.99
C VAL A 73 7.52 -3.46 7.39
N LEU A 74 6.78 -3.00 8.42
CA LEU A 74 7.25 -3.02 9.81
C LEU A 74 7.50 -4.45 10.33
N ALA A 75 6.74 -5.41 9.85
CA ALA A 75 6.92 -6.82 10.18
C ALA A 75 8.05 -7.50 9.40
N GLY A 76 8.75 -6.81 8.49
CA GLY A 76 9.90 -7.33 7.75
C GLY A 76 9.55 -7.97 6.40
N VAL A 77 8.44 -7.60 5.77
CA VAL A 77 8.16 -7.97 4.37
C VAL A 77 8.97 -7.07 3.44
N ASP A 78 9.69 -7.69 2.48
CA ASP A 78 10.63 -7.00 1.58
C ASP A 78 9.97 -6.51 0.29
N LEU A 79 9.04 -7.31 -0.26
CA LEU A 79 8.36 -7.03 -1.51
C LEU A 79 6.86 -7.19 -1.37
N ILE A 80 6.12 -6.16 -1.77
CA ILE A 80 4.66 -6.13 -1.74
C ILE A 80 4.13 -5.93 -3.16
N ASP A 81 3.19 -6.76 -3.57
CA ASP A 81 2.37 -6.55 -4.76
C ASP A 81 0.98 -6.08 -4.33
N SER A 82 0.63 -4.86 -4.69
CA SER A 82 -0.63 -4.24 -4.27
C SER A 82 -1.31 -3.49 -5.41
N ASN A 83 -2.61 -3.69 -5.54
CA ASN A 83 -3.45 -2.96 -6.49
C ASN A 83 -4.12 -1.72 -5.86
N LEU A 84 -3.66 -1.26 -4.68
CA LEU A 84 -4.28 -0.16 -3.93
C LEU A 84 -4.43 1.11 -4.78
N ALA A 85 -3.37 1.51 -5.52
CA ALA A 85 -3.40 2.70 -6.36
C ALA A 85 -4.49 2.63 -7.43
N ALA A 86 -4.58 1.49 -8.13
CA ALA A 86 -5.57 1.27 -9.19
C ALA A 86 -7.00 1.19 -8.61
N LYS A 87 -7.18 0.44 -7.53
CA LYS A 87 -8.48 0.30 -6.87
C LYS A 87 -9.00 1.66 -6.35
N LYS A 88 -8.14 2.49 -5.79
CA LYS A 88 -8.51 3.84 -5.33
C LYS A 88 -8.84 4.75 -6.52
N ALA A 89 -8.03 4.73 -7.59
CA ALA A 89 -8.28 5.54 -8.78
C ALA A 89 -9.61 5.18 -9.47
N ALA A 90 -9.90 3.90 -9.65
CA ALA A 90 -11.17 3.43 -10.22
C ALA A 90 -12.40 3.84 -9.41
N ASN A 91 -12.23 4.09 -8.10
CA ASN A 91 -13.29 4.60 -7.22
C ASN A 91 -13.25 6.14 -7.06
N GLY A 92 -12.53 6.88 -7.91
CA GLY A 92 -12.45 8.34 -7.85
C GLY A 92 -11.70 8.87 -6.62
N ILE A 93 -10.84 8.06 -6.01
CA ILE A 93 -10.14 8.39 -4.77
C ILE A 93 -8.67 8.69 -5.07
N ALA A 94 -8.21 9.88 -4.67
CA ALA A 94 -6.81 10.26 -4.69
C ALA A 94 -6.15 10.02 -3.33
N LEU A 95 -4.94 9.45 -3.36
CA LEU A 95 -4.07 9.29 -2.19
C LEU A 95 -3.21 10.54 -2.06
N VAL A 96 -3.32 11.28 -0.97
CA VAL A 96 -2.49 12.46 -0.68
C VAL A 96 -1.68 12.26 0.60
N ASN A 97 -0.77 13.17 0.88
CA ASN A 97 0.08 13.06 2.07
C ASN A 97 0.77 11.68 2.17
N GLN A 98 1.47 11.27 1.10
CA GLN A 98 2.12 9.95 0.98
C GLN A 98 1.16 8.75 1.18
N GLY A 99 -0.14 8.93 0.98
CA GLY A 99 -1.15 7.89 1.09
C GLY A 99 -1.88 7.84 2.43
N ALA A 100 -1.43 8.60 3.43
CA ALA A 100 -2.04 8.66 4.76
C ALA A 100 -3.43 9.30 4.74
N THR A 101 -3.71 10.16 3.75
CA THR A 101 -5.00 10.85 3.60
C THR A 101 -5.60 10.54 2.23
N VAL A 102 -6.92 10.58 2.13
CA VAL A 102 -7.63 10.34 0.87
C VAL A 102 -8.54 11.52 0.52
N LEU A 103 -8.65 11.83 -0.77
CA LEU A 103 -9.64 12.75 -1.31
C LEU A 103 -10.63 11.97 -2.17
N HIS A 104 -11.90 12.03 -1.81
CA HIS A 104 -13.01 11.43 -2.55
C HIS A 104 -13.50 12.42 -3.62
N LEU A 105 -12.91 12.40 -4.81
CA LEU A 105 -13.20 13.35 -5.87
C LEU A 105 -14.59 13.20 -6.50
N ASP A 106 -15.33 12.15 -6.18
CA ASP A 106 -16.75 11.99 -6.49
C ASP A 106 -17.66 12.94 -5.71
N ARG A 107 -17.17 13.57 -4.63
CA ARG A 107 -17.96 14.42 -3.74
C ARG A 107 -18.21 15.81 -4.32
N GLN A 108 -19.47 16.32 -4.21
CA GLN A 108 -19.92 17.58 -4.78
C GLN A 108 -19.13 18.83 -4.35
N HIS A 109 -18.53 18.82 -3.15
CA HIS A 109 -17.76 19.96 -2.67
C HIS A 109 -16.52 20.26 -3.52
N PHE A 110 -16.04 19.31 -4.34
CA PHE A 110 -14.95 19.53 -5.29
C PHE A 110 -15.40 20.21 -6.61
N ASN A 111 -16.70 20.36 -6.85
CA ASN A 111 -17.22 20.88 -8.12
C ASN A 111 -16.62 22.25 -8.53
N PHE A 112 -16.27 23.08 -7.57
CA PHE A 112 -15.69 24.40 -7.80
C PHE A 112 -14.28 24.57 -7.17
N ASP A 113 -13.66 23.49 -6.72
CA ASP A 113 -12.32 23.53 -6.10
C ASP A 113 -11.25 23.69 -7.18
N SER A 114 -10.75 24.92 -7.34
CA SER A 114 -9.72 25.30 -8.31
C SER A 114 -8.31 24.88 -7.89
N GLN A 115 -8.12 24.32 -6.68
CA GLN A 115 -6.81 23.87 -6.23
C GLN A 115 -6.33 22.66 -7.04
N VAL A 116 -5.02 22.57 -7.22
CA VAL A 116 -4.40 21.35 -7.75
C VAL A 116 -4.61 20.17 -6.80
N LEU A 117 -4.54 18.96 -7.33
CA LEU A 117 -4.83 17.75 -6.56
C LEU A 117 -4.01 17.67 -5.27
N ASP A 118 -2.71 17.81 -5.37
CA ASP A 118 -1.77 17.87 -4.25
C ASP A 118 -0.61 18.82 -4.59
N ARG A 119 -0.48 19.91 -3.83
CA ARG A 119 0.57 20.93 -4.03
C ARG A 119 1.98 20.43 -3.72
N GLN A 120 2.11 19.38 -2.92
CA GLN A 120 3.40 18.81 -2.54
C GLN A 120 3.80 17.61 -3.40
N CYS A 121 2.95 17.26 -4.38
CA CYS A 121 3.18 16.14 -5.27
C CYS A 121 3.84 16.58 -6.58
N ALA A 122 4.93 15.92 -6.95
CA ALA A 122 5.66 16.17 -8.19
C ALA A 122 5.27 15.23 -9.34
N CYS A 123 4.16 14.48 -9.24
CA CYS A 123 3.68 13.63 -10.33
C CYS A 123 3.25 14.47 -11.56
N ALA A 124 3.15 13.82 -12.71
CA ALA A 124 2.77 14.52 -13.95
C ALA A 124 1.38 15.16 -13.86
N THR A 125 0.41 14.48 -13.22
CA THR A 125 -0.94 15.02 -13.00
C THR A 125 -0.92 16.34 -12.21
N CYS A 126 -0.19 16.40 -11.09
CA CYS A 126 -0.11 17.59 -10.25
C CYS A 126 0.70 18.70 -10.91
N ARG A 127 1.81 18.38 -11.60
CA ARG A 127 2.63 19.37 -12.34
C ARG A 127 1.91 19.96 -13.53
N ALA A 128 1.01 19.22 -14.17
CA ALA A 128 0.16 19.74 -15.25
C ALA A 128 -0.89 20.74 -14.76
N GLY A 129 -1.06 20.88 -13.43
CA GLY A 129 -1.97 21.87 -12.85
C GLY A 129 -3.44 21.50 -12.91
N TYR A 130 -3.79 20.24 -13.14
CA TYR A 130 -5.18 19.80 -13.13
C TYR A 130 -5.83 20.10 -11.76
N SER A 131 -6.94 20.87 -11.82
CA SER A 131 -7.70 21.24 -10.62
C SER A 131 -8.52 20.07 -10.10
N ARG A 132 -8.83 20.09 -8.81
CA ARG A 132 -9.74 19.11 -8.20
C ARG A 132 -11.13 19.17 -8.83
N ALA A 133 -11.61 20.36 -9.22
CA ALA A 133 -12.86 20.53 -9.97
C ALA A 133 -12.83 19.80 -11.33
N LEU A 134 -11.76 19.92 -12.08
CA LEU A 134 -11.63 19.20 -13.35
C LEU A 134 -11.61 17.68 -13.12
N LEU A 135 -10.83 17.22 -12.16
CA LEU A 135 -10.76 15.78 -11.82
C LEU A 135 -12.13 15.27 -11.31
N HIS A 136 -12.83 16.03 -10.47
CA HIS A 136 -14.19 15.73 -10.04
C HIS A 136 -15.12 15.56 -11.26
N SER A 137 -15.10 16.51 -12.20
CA SER A 137 -15.92 16.43 -13.42
C SER A 137 -15.59 15.20 -14.26
N LEU A 138 -14.32 14.87 -14.43
CA LEU A 138 -13.89 13.68 -15.18
C LEU A 138 -14.37 12.39 -14.50
N ILE A 139 -14.25 12.30 -13.18
CA ILE A 139 -14.64 11.12 -12.40
C ILE A 139 -16.16 10.94 -12.41
N THR A 140 -16.94 12.00 -12.15
CA THR A 140 -18.41 11.93 -12.12
C THR A 140 -19.03 11.64 -13.49
N ASN A 141 -18.33 11.98 -14.56
CA ASN A 141 -18.71 11.62 -15.93
C ASN A 141 -18.10 10.28 -16.39
N HIS A 142 -17.57 9.48 -15.47
CA HIS A 142 -16.97 8.18 -15.77
C HIS A 142 -15.91 8.22 -16.88
N SER A 143 -15.11 9.29 -16.93
CA SER A 143 -14.05 9.43 -17.92
C SER A 143 -12.87 8.53 -17.58
N PHE A 144 -12.50 7.65 -18.49
CA PHE A 144 -11.28 6.83 -18.38
C PHE A 144 -10.02 7.69 -18.19
N TYR A 145 -10.00 8.88 -18.78
CA TYR A 145 -8.89 9.81 -18.63
C TYR A 145 -8.76 10.31 -17.19
N GLY A 146 -9.86 10.58 -16.50
CA GLY A 146 -9.87 10.94 -15.07
C GLY A 146 -9.30 9.84 -14.19
N GLU A 147 -9.70 8.58 -14.45
CA GLU A 147 -9.15 7.42 -13.75
C GLU A 147 -7.64 7.27 -13.98
N GLN A 148 -7.16 7.44 -15.22
CA GLN A 148 -5.73 7.38 -15.52
C GLN A 148 -4.92 8.46 -14.81
N LEU A 149 -5.42 9.70 -14.75
CA LEU A 149 -4.77 10.80 -14.03
C LEU A 149 -4.65 10.49 -12.53
N LEU A 150 -5.71 9.91 -11.93
CA LEU A 150 -5.68 9.47 -10.53
C LEU A 150 -4.74 8.29 -10.32
N LEU A 151 -4.76 7.30 -11.20
CA LEU A 151 -3.86 6.15 -11.13
C LEU A 151 -2.39 6.59 -11.16
N GLN A 152 -2.03 7.47 -12.08
CA GLN A 152 -0.68 8.03 -12.19
C GLN A 152 -0.27 8.75 -10.89
N HIS A 153 -1.18 9.57 -10.33
CA HIS A 153 -0.94 10.26 -9.07
C HIS A 153 -0.80 9.28 -7.90
N ASN A 154 -1.71 8.32 -7.76
CA ASN A 154 -1.71 7.36 -6.67
C ASN A 154 -0.47 6.45 -6.70
N LEU A 155 -0.04 6.00 -7.88
CA LEU A 155 1.20 5.23 -8.04
C LEU A 155 2.43 6.05 -7.63
N PHE A 156 2.50 7.32 -8.05
CA PHE A 156 3.60 8.21 -7.63
C PHE A 156 3.63 8.38 -6.12
N THR A 157 2.46 8.59 -5.49
CA THR A 157 2.31 8.76 -4.04
C THR A 157 2.78 7.52 -3.27
N LEU A 158 2.35 6.33 -3.67
CA LEU A 158 2.80 5.08 -3.04
C LEU A 158 4.29 4.80 -3.27
N ASN A 159 4.82 5.10 -4.45
CA ASN A 159 6.26 4.98 -4.69
C ASN A 159 7.09 5.94 -3.82
N LYS A 160 6.61 7.17 -3.61
CA LYS A 160 7.24 8.13 -2.69
C LYS A 160 7.23 7.62 -1.25
N LEU A 161 6.10 7.05 -0.80
CA LEU A 161 5.98 6.40 0.51
C LEU A 161 7.01 5.27 0.66
N MET A 162 7.07 4.34 -0.30
CA MET A 162 8.01 3.23 -0.26
C MET A 162 9.47 3.70 -0.29
N GLY A 163 9.76 4.78 -1.02
CA GLY A 163 11.07 5.42 -1.00
C GLY A 163 11.43 5.98 0.38
N GLY A 164 10.50 6.66 1.04
CA GLY A 164 10.65 7.17 2.40
C GLY A 164 10.86 6.07 3.42
N LEU A 165 10.06 4.98 3.35
CA LEU A 165 10.22 3.81 4.22
C LEU A 165 11.58 3.14 4.06
N ARG A 166 12.06 2.93 2.81
CA ARG A 166 13.41 2.38 2.58
C ARG A 166 14.50 3.25 3.20
N GLN A 167 14.38 4.57 3.06
CA GLN A 167 15.35 5.49 3.66
C GLN A 167 15.28 5.47 5.19
N ALA A 168 14.07 5.43 5.77
CA ALA A 168 13.86 5.34 7.21
C ALA A 168 14.41 4.03 7.79
N ILE A 169 14.26 2.90 7.08
CA ILE A 169 14.84 1.60 7.45
C ILE A 169 16.37 1.70 7.48
N LYS A 170 17.00 2.23 6.42
CA LYS A 170 18.46 2.40 6.33
C LYS A 170 19.02 3.28 7.46
N ASN A 171 18.25 4.26 7.92
CA ASN A 171 18.64 5.18 8.97
C ASN A 171 18.21 4.74 10.38
N HIS A 172 17.62 3.55 10.54
CA HIS A 172 17.04 3.05 11.80
C HIS A 172 15.98 3.99 12.41
N GLN A 173 15.23 4.70 11.57
CA GLN A 173 14.22 5.70 11.96
C GLN A 173 12.79 5.33 11.55
N THR A 174 12.53 4.05 11.25
CA THR A 174 11.26 3.58 10.70
C THR A 174 10.06 3.94 11.58
N LYS A 175 10.18 3.74 12.91
CA LYS A 175 9.11 4.09 13.86
C LYS A 175 8.77 5.58 13.83
N LYS A 176 9.80 6.42 13.83
CA LYS A 176 9.65 7.89 13.78
C LYS A 176 8.95 8.31 12.48
N PHE A 177 9.41 7.79 11.34
CA PHE A 177 8.82 8.08 10.04
C PHE A 177 7.33 7.71 10.00
N VAL A 178 6.96 6.52 10.48
CA VAL A 178 5.56 6.08 10.52
C VAL A 178 4.72 6.94 11.46
N GLN A 179 5.23 7.31 12.63
CA GLN A 179 4.53 8.21 13.56
C GLN A 179 4.27 9.58 12.94
N GLU A 180 5.26 10.19 12.29
CA GLU A 180 5.12 11.47 11.59
C GLU A 180 4.10 11.38 10.44
N LEU A 181 4.11 10.27 9.70
CA LEU A 181 3.16 10.00 8.62
C LEU A 181 1.71 9.94 9.13
N LEU A 182 1.47 9.25 10.25
CA LEU A 182 0.13 9.09 10.83
C LEU A 182 -0.37 10.32 11.59
N GLN A 183 0.52 11.15 12.14
CA GLN A 183 0.15 12.43 12.78
C GLN A 183 -0.37 13.47 11.78
N ASN A 184 -0.08 13.30 10.50
CA ASN A 184 -0.53 14.19 9.42
C ASN A 184 -1.81 13.68 8.73
N GLN A 185 -2.52 12.72 9.30
CA GLN A 185 -3.85 12.29 8.87
C GLN A 185 -4.90 13.29 9.36
#